data_4047e91b2e4f50458fa47ebab1ca2b68
#
_entry.id   4047e91b2e4f50458fa47ebab1ca2b68
#
_cell.length_a   1.000
_cell.length_b   1.000
_cell.length_c   1.000
_cell.angle_alpha   90.00
_cell.angle_beta   90.00
_cell.angle_gamma   90.00
#
_symmetry.space_group_name_H-M   'P 1'
#
loop_
_entity.id
_entity.type
_entity.pdbx_description
1 polymer ?
#
loop_
_entity_poly.entity_id
_entity_poly.type
_entity_poly.pdbx_seq_one_letter_code
_entity_poly.pdbx_strand_id
1 'polypeptide(L)'
;MKTRLRRWYWSAIRPGGHAMEYTGDPWEKLLGFFIAVVILTFYIGLVNLVLMFVSFSVFQSASLGYMASFLGVIPLWFFAQYRARRYVLARTRWRGVRFGLEPGAWGYAWRAMIHWLVTICSLGILWPRMTFWLEKYKTDRTVFGSARLVQEGRWWMLYRAARPFIAGVALLVLWAAWVLWFRPVIPLAGDGLSDLFTNIGAVVDFRFIPGDWDRPARLFLVLPIAVLLIYGAVHYRFVSKRILANHKVADGVRLSSELNGLRVSVIYAVGTTIAYTILFFGVVALILLALGLLGPDAFLEAQIGTADPLGALPRWLSVGLLGFAYLSVFLLWSVLHQVFVTFPLMRHMAITLALVNVAGLAQVSQRARDEFAEAEGFAEALDLGA
;
A
#
# COMPACT_ATOMS: atom_id res chain seq x y z
N MET A 1 -12.29 -15.56 -3.80
CA MET A 1 -10.88 -15.98 -3.76
C MET A 1 -10.13 -15.47 -2.53
N LYS A 2 -10.05 -14.16 -2.26
CA LYS A 2 -9.32 -13.58 -1.10
C LYS A 2 -9.73 -14.14 0.28
N THR A 3 -11.02 -14.46 0.50
CA THR A 3 -11.49 -15.03 1.78
C THR A 3 -11.01 -16.46 1.98
N ARG A 4 -11.03 -17.30 0.94
CA ARG A 4 -10.51 -18.69 0.99
C ARG A 4 -9.01 -18.69 1.28
N LEU A 5 -8.24 -17.82 0.61
CA LEU A 5 -6.82 -17.64 0.87
C LEU A 5 -6.55 -17.20 2.31
N ARG A 6 -7.36 -16.27 2.85
CA ARG A 6 -7.21 -15.85 4.23
C ARG A 6 -7.49 -16.98 5.22
N ARG A 7 -8.53 -17.78 5.01
CA ARG A 7 -8.79 -18.98 5.82
C ARG A 7 -7.60 -19.93 5.82
N TRP A 8 -7.03 -20.15 4.64
CA TRP A 8 -5.86 -21.01 4.49
C TRP A 8 -4.62 -20.43 5.20
N TYR A 9 -4.33 -19.13 5.06
CA TYR A 9 -3.22 -18.51 5.78
C TYR A 9 -3.38 -18.60 7.29
N TRP A 10 -4.58 -18.33 7.81
CA TRP A 10 -4.85 -18.40 9.24
C TRP A 10 -4.68 -19.82 9.77
N SER A 11 -5.18 -20.84 9.10
CA SER A 11 -5.00 -22.25 9.49
C SER A 11 -3.53 -22.70 9.47
N ALA A 12 -2.70 -22.08 8.62
CA ALA A 12 -1.26 -22.36 8.56
C ALA A 12 -0.46 -21.68 9.69
N ILE A 13 -0.99 -20.59 10.28
CA ILE A 13 -0.33 -19.89 11.40
C ILE A 13 -0.76 -20.58 12.71
N ARG A 14 0.20 -21.17 13.43
CA ARG A 14 -0.06 -21.96 14.63
C ARG A 14 0.72 -21.46 15.85
N PRO A 15 0.36 -20.34 16.45
CA PRO A 15 0.99 -19.85 17.68
C PRO A 15 0.80 -20.89 18.82
N GLY A 16 1.88 -21.31 19.45
CA GLY A 16 1.80 -22.33 20.51
C GLY A 16 1.20 -23.65 20.05
N GLY A 17 1.31 -24.03 18.78
CA GLY A 17 0.78 -25.29 18.23
C GLY A 17 -0.68 -25.27 17.80
N HIS A 18 -1.46 -24.26 18.18
CA HIS A 18 -2.89 -24.15 17.84
C HIS A 18 -3.10 -23.26 16.63
N ALA A 19 -3.84 -23.77 15.63
CA ALA A 19 -4.16 -23.03 14.42
C ALA A 19 -5.04 -21.81 14.72
N MET A 20 -4.81 -20.74 13.98
CA MET A 20 -5.76 -19.62 13.94
C MET A 20 -6.91 -19.94 12.99
N GLU A 21 -8.08 -19.40 13.28
CA GLU A 21 -9.29 -19.57 12.50
C GLU A 21 -9.76 -18.23 11.94
N TYR A 22 -10.31 -18.25 10.73
CA TYR A 22 -10.97 -17.10 10.12
C TYR A 22 -12.39 -17.46 9.71
N THR A 23 -13.37 -16.84 10.36
CA THR A 23 -14.81 -17.17 10.21
C THR A 23 -15.53 -16.27 9.20
N GLY A 24 -14.84 -15.26 8.59
CA GLY A 24 -15.48 -14.30 7.68
C GLY A 24 -16.08 -14.94 6.44
N ASP A 25 -17.25 -14.43 6.02
CA ASP A 25 -17.96 -14.89 4.83
C ASP A 25 -17.65 -14.01 3.59
N PRO A 26 -17.55 -14.61 2.38
CA PRO A 26 -17.39 -13.87 1.14
C PRO A 26 -18.56 -12.93 0.81
N TRP A 27 -19.80 -13.34 1.12
CA TRP A 27 -21.01 -12.57 0.82
C TRP A 27 -21.13 -11.31 1.65
N GLU A 28 -20.77 -11.36 2.95
CA GLU A 28 -20.71 -10.18 3.81
C GLU A 28 -19.74 -9.12 3.25
N LYS A 29 -18.57 -9.58 2.76
CA LYS A 29 -17.61 -8.67 2.14
C LYS A 29 -18.10 -8.07 0.85
N LEU A 30 -18.81 -8.85 0.03
CA LEU A 30 -19.39 -8.37 -1.21
C LEU A 30 -20.44 -7.31 -0.93
N LEU A 31 -21.34 -7.58 0.03
CA LEU A 31 -22.34 -6.61 0.45
C LEU A 31 -21.71 -5.33 1.00
N GLY A 32 -20.73 -5.46 1.89
CA GLY A 32 -19.98 -4.31 2.43
C GLY A 32 -19.25 -3.52 1.34
N PHE A 33 -18.74 -4.19 0.30
CA PHE A 33 -18.15 -3.53 -0.86
C PHE A 33 -19.19 -2.73 -1.65
N PHE A 34 -20.38 -3.31 -1.94
CA PHE A 34 -21.43 -2.59 -2.65
C PHE A 34 -21.92 -1.37 -1.86
N ILE A 35 -22.11 -1.50 -0.55
CA ILE A 35 -22.48 -0.37 0.31
C ILE A 35 -21.40 0.73 0.24
N ALA A 36 -20.12 0.37 0.34
CA ALA A 36 -19.03 1.32 0.25
C ALA A 36 -18.97 2.01 -1.12
N VAL A 37 -19.21 1.27 -2.22
CA VAL A 37 -19.28 1.83 -3.58
C VAL A 37 -20.44 2.82 -3.70
N VAL A 38 -21.64 2.49 -3.21
CA VAL A 38 -22.80 3.39 -3.23
C VAL A 38 -22.50 4.67 -2.46
N ILE A 39 -21.98 4.57 -1.23
CA ILE A 39 -21.62 5.73 -0.41
C ILE A 39 -20.56 6.59 -1.11
N LEU A 40 -19.53 5.97 -1.66
CA LEU A 40 -18.44 6.68 -2.33
C LEU A 40 -18.91 7.35 -3.63
N THR A 41 -19.77 6.68 -4.41
CA THR A 41 -20.36 7.24 -5.64
C THR A 41 -21.23 8.45 -5.30
N PHE A 42 -22.07 8.34 -4.26
CA PHE A 42 -22.90 9.44 -3.81
C PHE A 42 -22.06 10.61 -3.28
N TYR A 43 -21.00 10.32 -2.51
CA TYR A 43 -20.06 11.31 -2.03
C TYR A 43 -19.36 12.03 -3.20
N ILE A 44 -18.76 11.27 -4.13
CA ILE A 44 -18.04 11.86 -5.27
C ILE A 44 -19.01 12.63 -6.17
N GLY A 45 -20.21 12.10 -6.43
CA GLY A 45 -21.21 12.77 -7.27
C GLY A 45 -21.74 14.06 -6.64
N LEU A 46 -22.32 13.99 -5.47
CA LEU A 46 -22.99 15.13 -4.84
C LEU A 46 -22.00 16.15 -4.26
N VAL A 47 -21.03 15.68 -3.47
CA VAL A 47 -20.09 16.57 -2.78
C VAL A 47 -19.17 17.26 -3.80
N ASN A 48 -18.72 16.52 -4.83
CA ASN A 48 -17.91 17.10 -5.90
C ASN A 48 -18.70 18.17 -6.68
N LEU A 49 -19.96 17.90 -7.01
CA LEU A 49 -20.83 18.85 -7.69
C LEU A 49 -20.97 20.15 -6.88
N VAL A 50 -21.25 20.05 -5.58
CA VAL A 50 -21.38 21.20 -4.69
C VAL A 50 -20.06 21.98 -4.58
N LEU A 51 -18.94 21.28 -4.37
CA LEU A 51 -17.63 21.91 -4.23
C LEU A 51 -17.18 22.58 -5.54
N MET A 52 -17.47 21.98 -6.68
CA MET A 52 -17.19 22.59 -7.98
C MET A 52 -18.04 23.84 -8.20
N PHE A 53 -19.33 23.79 -7.88
CA PHE A 53 -20.22 24.95 -7.99
C PHE A 53 -19.75 26.11 -7.13
N VAL A 54 -19.45 25.85 -5.87
CA VAL A 54 -18.91 26.87 -4.93
C VAL A 54 -17.57 27.40 -5.41
N SER A 55 -16.67 26.53 -5.85
CA SER A 55 -15.34 26.92 -6.34
C SER A 55 -15.45 27.80 -7.59
N PHE A 56 -16.34 27.46 -8.52
CA PHE A 56 -16.55 28.24 -9.73
C PHE A 56 -17.19 29.61 -9.41
N SER A 57 -18.17 29.66 -8.51
CA SER A 57 -18.83 30.90 -8.13
C SER A 57 -17.91 31.88 -7.39
N VAL A 58 -16.97 31.39 -6.58
CA VAL A 58 -16.07 32.22 -5.76
C VAL A 58 -14.77 32.56 -6.49
N PHE A 59 -14.16 31.57 -7.17
CA PHE A 59 -12.80 31.68 -7.73
C PHE A 59 -12.78 31.68 -9.27
N GLN A 60 -13.92 31.64 -9.94
CA GLN A 60 -14.04 31.51 -11.41
C GLN A 60 -13.27 30.27 -11.97
N SER A 61 -13.04 29.27 -11.13
CA SER A 61 -12.30 28.05 -11.47
C SER A 61 -12.87 26.82 -10.79
N ALA A 62 -13.08 25.74 -11.53
CA ALA A 62 -13.50 24.45 -11.00
C ALA A 62 -12.35 23.65 -10.36
N SER A 63 -11.08 24.01 -10.61
CA SER A 63 -9.91 23.24 -10.18
C SER A 63 -9.81 23.13 -8.66
N LEU A 64 -10.08 24.17 -7.91
CA LEU A 64 -10.07 24.15 -6.44
C LEU A 64 -11.17 23.24 -5.87
N GLY A 65 -12.34 23.17 -6.52
CA GLY A 65 -13.41 22.26 -6.12
C GLY A 65 -13.01 20.80 -6.31
N TYR A 66 -12.35 20.46 -7.42
CA TYR A 66 -11.79 19.11 -7.62
C TYR A 66 -10.74 18.77 -6.55
N MET A 67 -9.79 19.65 -6.28
CA MET A 67 -8.78 19.43 -5.26
C MET A 67 -9.39 19.23 -3.87
N ALA A 68 -10.37 20.05 -3.50
CA ALA A 68 -11.08 19.92 -2.22
C ALA A 68 -11.84 18.58 -2.12
N SER A 69 -12.48 18.14 -3.21
CA SER A 69 -13.15 16.84 -3.28
C SER A 69 -12.17 15.67 -3.06
N PHE A 70 -11.01 15.70 -3.70
CA PHE A 70 -9.96 14.69 -3.47
C PHE A 70 -9.46 14.68 -2.03
N LEU A 71 -9.23 15.86 -1.44
CA LEU A 71 -8.82 15.99 -0.04
C LEU A 71 -9.87 15.41 0.91
N GLY A 72 -11.16 15.56 0.60
CA GLY A 72 -12.25 15.01 1.38
C GLY A 72 -12.32 13.48 1.36
N VAL A 73 -11.75 12.80 0.36
CA VAL A 73 -11.68 11.32 0.30
C VAL A 73 -10.64 10.78 1.29
N ILE A 74 -9.62 11.56 1.64
CA ILE A 74 -8.52 11.11 2.52
C ILE A 74 -9.02 10.66 3.91
N PRO A 75 -9.86 11.42 4.63
CA PRO A 75 -10.43 10.95 5.91
C PRO A 75 -11.21 9.66 5.78
N LEU A 76 -12.01 9.52 4.71
CA LEU A 76 -12.79 8.30 4.44
C LEU A 76 -11.89 7.10 4.21
N TRP A 77 -10.73 7.29 3.56
CA TRP A 77 -9.73 6.24 3.40
C TRP A 77 -9.19 5.72 4.73
N PHE A 78 -8.83 6.63 5.66
CA PHE A 78 -8.36 6.23 7.00
C PHE A 78 -9.48 5.58 7.82
N PHE A 79 -10.69 6.11 7.75
CA PHE A 79 -11.87 5.52 8.36
C PHE A 79 -12.08 4.09 7.86
N ALA A 80 -12.08 3.88 6.55
CA ALA A 80 -12.24 2.57 5.93
C ALA A 80 -11.12 1.59 6.33
N GLN A 81 -9.87 2.05 6.45
CA GLN A 81 -8.76 1.22 6.92
C GLN A 81 -8.99 0.69 8.35
N TYR A 82 -9.48 1.53 9.25
CA TYR A 82 -9.77 1.13 10.63
C TYR A 82 -10.92 0.12 10.67
N ARG A 83 -12.00 0.39 9.95
CA ARG A 83 -13.16 -0.51 9.84
C ARG A 83 -12.77 -1.86 9.23
N ALA A 84 -11.98 -1.86 8.18
CA ALA A 84 -11.48 -3.09 7.57
C ALA A 84 -10.64 -3.93 8.55
N ARG A 85 -9.80 -3.29 9.39
CA ARG A 85 -9.06 -3.99 10.44
C ARG A 85 -9.99 -4.55 11.52
N ARG A 86 -11.00 -3.77 11.94
CA ARG A 86 -12.01 -4.20 12.91
C ARG A 86 -12.73 -5.44 12.43
N TYR A 87 -13.23 -5.43 11.20
CA TYR A 87 -13.88 -6.58 10.56
C TYR A 87 -13.00 -7.83 10.56
N VAL A 88 -11.72 -7.69 10.19
CA VAL A 88 -10.79 -8.83 10.14
C VAL A 88 -10.55 -9.42 11.53
N LEU A 89 -10.35 -8.57 12.54
CA LEU A 89 -10.12 -9.02 13.91
C LEU A 89 -11.35 -9.69 14.52
N ALA A 90 -12.55 -9.14 14.35
CA ALA A 90 -13.79 -9.73 14.81
C ALA A 90 -14.06 -11.13 14.23
N ARG A 91 -13.54 -11.41 13.03
CA ARG A 91 -13.64 -12.71 12.35
C ARG A 91 -12.43 -13.62 12.57
N THR A 92 -11.45 -13.20 13.37
CA THR A 92 -10.28 -14.00 13.70
C THR A 92 -10.44 -14.61 15.08
N ARG A 93 -10.23 -15.94 15.17
CA ARG A 93 -10.26 -16.71 16.43
C ARG A 93 -8.96 -17.44 16.62
N TRP A 94 -8.60 -17.63 17.87
CA TRP A 94 -7.49 -18.50 18.26
C TRP A 94 -7.85 -19.22 19.57
N ARG A 95 -7.73 -20.55 19.60
CA ARG A 95 -8.19 -21.39 20.71
C ARG A 95 -9.66 -21.13 21.11
N GLY A 96 -10.52 -20.86 20.14
CA GLY A 96 -11.94 -20.54 20.38
C GLY A 96 -12.21 -19.09 20.81
N VAL A 97 -11.19 -18.34 21.24
CA VAL A 97 -11.31 -16.95 21.70
C VAL A 97 -11.21 -15.99 20.50
N ARG A 98 -12.09 -15.01 20.42
CA ARG A 98 -12.13 -14.02 19.35
C ARG A 98 -11.24 -12.82 19.63
N PHE A 99 -10.65 -12.30 18.57
CA PHE A 99 -10.08 -10.96 18.59
C PHE A 99 -11.17 -9.91 18.37
N GLY A 100 -10.91 -8.69 18.82
CA GLY A 100 -11.76 -7.55 18.59
C GLY A 100 -10.97 -6.26 18.47
N LEU A 101 -11.61 -5.23 17.94
CA LEU A 101 -11.08 -3.86 17.91
C LEU A 101 -12.20 -2.92 18.36
N GLU A 102 -11.96 -2.14 19.39
CA GLU A 102 -12.91 -1.17 19.91
C GLU A 102 -13.36 -0.16 18.84
N PRO A 103 -14.58 0.39 18.92
CA PRO A 103 -15.03 1.48 18.07
C PRO A 103 -14.06 2.68 18.12
N GLY A 104 -14.03 3.49 17.08
CA GLY A 104 -13.17 4.68 17.06
C GLY A 104 -12.58 4.99 15.68
N ALA A 105 -13.27 4.66 14.59
CA ALA A 105 -12.78 4.86 13.23
C ALA A 105 -12.57 6.35 12.90
N TRP A 106 -13.47 7.24 13.29
CA TRP A 106 -13.31 8.69 13.13
C TRP A 106 -12.16 9.25 13.96
N GLY A 107 -12.02 8.79 15.21
CA GLY A 107 -10.88 9.17 16.05
C GLY A 107 -9.54 8.72 15.45
N TYR A 108 -9.51 7.59 14.76
CA TYR A 108 -8.33 7.15 13.98
C TYR A 108 -8.09 8.04 12.76
N ALA A 109 -9.15 8.34 11.99
CA ALA A 109 -9.03 9.17 10.79
C ALA A 109 -8.49 10.57 11.11
N TRP A 110 -9.03 11.24 12.13
CA TRP A 110 -8.53 12.55 12.59
C TRP A 110 -7.06 12.53 13.00
N ARG A 111 -6.68 11.55 13.83
CA ARG A 111 -5.27 11.39 14.23
C ARG A 111 -4.36 11.12 13.04
N ALA A 112 -4.81 10.29 12.11
CA ALA A 112 -4.06 10.01 10.89
C ALA A 112 -3.83 11.29 10.08
N MET A 113 -4.86 12.10 9.86
CA MET A 113 -4.73 13.37 9.14
C MET A 113 -3.75 14.33 9.81
N ILE A 114 -3.87 14.53 11.14
CA ILE A 114 -2.97 15.41 11.89
C ILE A 114 -1.52 14.91 11.79
N HIS A 115 -1.30 13.60 11.99
CA HIS A 115 0.05 13.04 11.89
C HIS A 115 0.61 13.09 10.47
N TRP A 116 -0.21 12.92 9.45
CA TRP A 116 0.21 13.10 8.06
C TRP A 116 0.59 14.55 7.77
N LEU A 117 -0.23 15.52 8.20
CA LEU A 117 0.07 16.94 8.05
C LEU A 117 1.41 17.29 8.71
N VAL A 118 1.60 16.88 9.98
CA VAL A 118 2.87 17.09 10.71
C VAL A 118 4.05 16.42 9.99
N THR A 119 3.84 15.25 9.41
CA THR A 119 4.89 14.53 8.66
C THR A 119 5.25 15.27 7.38
N ILE A 120 4.27 15.79 6.63
CA ILE A 120 4.49 16.59 5.42
C ILE A 120 5.21 17.89 5.78
N CYS A 121 4.74 18.63 6.79
CA CYS A 121 5.38 19.88 7.26
C CYS A 121 6.82 19.66 7.74
N SER A 122 7.15 18.47 8.25
CA SER A 122 8.52 18.11 8.64
C SER A 122 9.36 17.49 7.51
N LEU A 123 8.92 17.57 6.25
CA LEU A 123 9.56 16.96 5.09
C LEU A 123 9.82 15.46 5.26
N GLY A 124 8.92 14.75 5.97
CA GLY A 124 9.00 13.32 6.21
C GLY A 124 9.86 12.90 7.41
N ILE A 125 10.56 13.81 8.07
CA ILE A 125 11.43 13.50 9.23
C ILE A 125 10.61 12.84 10.34
N LEU A 126 9.37 13.26 10.59
CA LEU A 126 8.49 12.73 11.63
C LEU A 126 7.67 11.49 11.19
N TRP A 127 7.98 10.87 10.07
CA TRP A 127 7.34 9.61 9.64
C TRP A 127 7.39 8.49 10.71
N PRO A 128 8.52 8.23 11.40
CA PRO A 128 8.56 7.25 12.48
C PRO A 128 7.58 7.57 13.63
N ARG A 129 7.42 8.86 13.97
CA ARG A 129 6.44 9.31 14.97
C ARG A 129 5.01 8.99 14.54
N MET A 130 4.65 9.30 13.30
CA MET A 130 3.34 8.97 12.73
C MET A 130 3.08 7.45 12.77
N THR A 131 4.03 6.64 12.28
CA THR A 131 3.91 5.18 12.26
C THR A 131 3.65 4.61 13.65
N PHE A 132 4.39 5.09 14.67
CA PHE A 132 4.25 4.65 16.05
C PHE A 132 2.87 4.99 16.63
N TRP A 133 2.45 6.26 16.54
CA TRP A 133 1.20 6.70 17.16
C TRP A 133 -0.03 6.11 16.51
N LEU A 134 -0.04 5.94 15.20
CA LEU A 134 -1.13 5.29 14.49
C LEU A 134 -1.22 3.78 14.80
N GLU A 135 -0.08 3.10 14.94
CA GLU A 135 -0.09 1.69 15.35
C GLU A 135 -0.44 1.54 16.83
N LYS A 136 0.04 2.44 17.70
CA LYS A 136 -0.34 2.47 19.12
C LYS A 136 -1.85 2.64 19.28
N TYR A 137 -2.47 3.56 18.57
CA TYR A 137 -3.92 3.76 18.62
C TYR A 137 -4.70 2.50 18.28
N LYS A 138 -4.26 1.76 17.26
CA LYS A 138 -4.88 0.48 16.87
C LYS A 138 -4.60 -0.64 17.86
N THR A 139 -3.38 -0.73 18.36
CA THR A 139 -2.96 -1.80 19.27
C THR A 139 -3.65 -1.67 20.62
N ASP A 140 -3.67 -0.48 21.22
CA ASP A 140 -4.25 -0.23 22.54
C ASP A 140 -5.78 -0.44 22.55
N ARG A 141 -6.42 -0.49 21.38
CA ARG A 141 -7.84 -0.81 21.19
C ARG A 141 -8.09 -2.25 20.73
N THR A 142 -7.03 -3.00 20.49
CA THR A 142 -7.17 -4.42 20.13
C THR A 142 -7.33 -5.24 21.38
N VAL A 143 -8.32 -6.12 21.37
CA VAL A 143 -8.62 -7.06 22.48
C VAL A 143 -8.56 -8.49 21.97
N PHE A 144 -8.18 -9.41 22.86
CA PHE A 144 -8.23 -10.85 22.65
C PHE A 144 -8.99 -11.45 23.83
N GLY A 145 -10.25 -11.80 23.65
CA GLY A 145 -11.14 -12.15 24.74
C GLY A 145 -11.17 -11.07 25.82
N SER A 146 -10.86 -11.44 27.07
CA SER A 146 -10.72 -10.54 28.21
C SER A 146 -9.42 -9.73 28.22
N ALA A 147 -8.39 -10.18 27.49
CA ALA A 147 -7.07 -9.53 27.45
C ALA A 147 -7.07 -8.30 26.52
N ARG A 148 -6.41 -7.23 26.94
CA ARG A 148 -6.22 -6.01 26.14
C ARG A 148 -4.75 -5.90 25.72
N LEU A 149 -4.54 -5.61 24.42
CA LEU A 149 -3.19 -5.34 23.92
C LEU A 149 -2.77 -3.92 24.27
N VAL A 150 -1.50 -3.77 24.62
CA VAL A 150 -0.87 -2.48 24.92
C VAL A 150 0.39 -2.34 24.05
N GLN A 151 0.55 -1.20 23.40
CA GLN A 151 1.77 -0.86 22.68
C GLN A 151 2.71 -0.11 23.61
N GLU A 152 3.78 -0.79 24.02
CA GLU A 152 4.88 -0.21 24.77
C GLU A 152 5.94 0.41 23.84
N GLY A 153 6.95 1.05 24.46
CA GLY A 153 8.07 1.65 23.76
C GLY A 153 7.87 3.11 23.39
N ARG A 154 8.80 3.64 22.60
CA ARG A 154 8.86 5.05 22.27
C ARG A 154 9.03 5.22 20.76
N TRP A 155 8.46 6.26 20.18
CA TRP A 155 8.43 6.47 18.73
C TRP A 155 9.83 6.59 18.08
N TRP A 156 10.82 7.10 18.79
CA TRP A 156 12.17 7.25 18.24
C TRP A 156 12.92 5.94 18.03
N MET A 157 12.49 4.83 18.65
CA MET A 157 13.07 3.51 18.37
C MET A 157 12.95 3.10 16.91
N LEU A 158 11.97 3.66 16.19
CA LEU A 158 11.74 3.37 14.78
C LEU A 158 12.77 4.01 13.86
N TYR A 159 13.54 5.01 14.31
CA TYR A 159 14.64 5.57 13.50
C TYR A 159 15.71 4.53 13.18
N ARG A 160 15.89 3.50 14.03
CA ARG A 160 16.77 2.39 13.70
C ARG A 160 16.36 1.68 12.40
N ALA A 161 15.05 1.53 12.18
CA ALA A 161 14.51 0.98 10.94
C ALA A 161 14.63 1.94 9.76
N ALA A 162 14.62 3.24 10.01
CA ALA A 162 14.68 4.29 8.97
C ALA A 162 16.10 4.57 8.46
N ARG A 163 17.16 4.06 9.12
CA ARG A 163 18.56 4.37 8.77
C ARG A 163 18.89 4.22 7.29
N PRO A 164 18.58 3.10 6.60
CA PRO A 164 18.92 2.97 5.19
C PRO A 164 18.18 3.99 4.30
N PHE A 165 16.94 4.29 4.64
CA PHE A 165 16.13 5.29 3.92
C PHE A 165 16.71 6.70 4.12
N ILE A 166 17.05 7.07 5.36
CA ILE A 166 17.67 8.36 5.68
C ILE A 166 19.02 8.49 4.95
N ALA A 167 19.84 7.44 4.92
CA ALA A 167 21.08 7.43 4.17
C ALA A 167 20.86 7.66 2.66
N GLY A 168 19.83 6.98 2.09
CA GLY A 168 19.44 7.17 0.70
C GLY A 168 18.98 8.60 0.39
N VAL A 169 18.19 9.22 1.28
CA VAL A 169 17.75 10.62 1.14
C VAL A 169 18.96 11.57 1.25
N ALA A 170 19.86 11.34 2.21
CA ALA A 170 21.06 12.16 2.34
C ALA A 170 21.95 12.09 1.08
N LEU A 171 22.15 10.88 0.53
CA LEU A 171 22.89 10.71 -0.74
C LEU A 171 22.18 11.37 -1.92
N LEU A 172 20.83 11.29 -1.96
CA LEU A 172 20.06 11.98 -3.01
C LEU A 172 20.22 13.49 -2.94
N VAL A 173 20.16 14.07 -1.74
CA VAL A 173 20.37 15.51 -1.53
C VAL A 173 21.80 15.93 -1.92
N LEU A 174 22.81 15.14 -1.51
CA LEU A 174 24.19 15.41 -1.88
C LEU A 174 24.42 15.28 -3.39
N TRP A 175 23.85 14.26 -4.03
CA TRP A 175 23.90 14.09 -5.48
C TRP A 175 23.20 15.24 -6.20
N ALA A 176 22.00 15.63 -5.75
CA ALA A 176 21.27 16.74 -6.33
C ALA A 176 22.04 18.06 -6.20
N ALA A 177 22.59 18.35 -5.02
CA ALA A 177 23.44 19.52 -4.83
C ALA A 177 24.67 19.51 -5.73
N TRP A 178 25.30 18.33 -5.90
CA TRP A 178 26.45 18.18 -6.77
C TRP A 178 26.11 18.42 -8.25
N VAL A 179 25.01 17.82 -8.74
CA VAL A 179 24.62 17.91 -10.16
C VAL A 179 23.96 19.26 -10.48
N LEU A 180 23.27 19.88 -9.53
CA LEU A 180 22.56 21.13 -9.79
C LEU A 180 23.44 22.37 -9.55
N TRP A 181 24.42 22.29 -8.65
CA TRP A 181 25.18 23.47 -8.21
C TRP A 181 26.67 23.39 -8.51
N PHE A 182 27.36 22.29 -8.13
CA PHE A 182 28.81 22.18 -8.28
C PHE A 182 29.25 21.75 -9.67
N ARG A 183 28.49 20.91 -10.35
CA ARG A 183 28.76 20.40 -11.70
C ARG A 183 27.47 20.37 -12.51
N PRO A 184 26.90 21.52 -12.82
CA PRO A 184 25.59 21.59 -13.49
C PRO A 184 25.61 20.90 -14.84
N VAL A 185 24.45 20.35 -15.24
CA VAL A 185 24.29 19.68 -16.55
C VAL A 185 24.34 20.70 -17.68
N ILE A 186 23.75 21.87 -17.47
CA ILE A 186 23.82 23.03 -18.34
C ILE A 186 24.64 24.11 -17.64
N PRO A 187 25.57 24.77 -18.32
CA PRO A 187 26.34 25.89 -17.76
C PRO A 187 25.38 26.94 -17.16
N LEU A 188 25.68 27.40 -15.94
CA LEU A 188 24.90 28.44 -15.28
C LEU A 188 25.19 29.79 -15.98
N ALA A 189 24.15 30.52 -16.37
CA ALA A 189 24.27 31.83 -16.99
C ALA A 189 24.43 32.95 -15.93
N GLY A 190 24.22 32.63 -14.66
CA GLY A 190 24.26 33.60 -13.55
C GLY A 190 22.92 34.14 -13.12
N ASP A 191 21.83 33.63 -13.70
CA ASP A 191 20.46 34.12 -13.46
C ASP A 191 19.76 33.48 -12.22
N GLY A 192 20.52 32.86 -11.34
CA GLY A 192 20.06 32.36 -10.04
C GLY A 192 19.00 31.25 -10.14
N LEU A 193 17.74 31.54 -9.77
CA LEU A 193 16.65 30.55 -9.75
C LEU A 193 16.28 30.02 -11.15
N SER A 194 16.39 30.85 -12.19
CA SER A 194 16.13 30.43 -13.58
C SER A 194 17.08 29.31 -14.02
N ASP A 195 18.34 29.48 -13.73
CA ASP A 195 19.38 28.47 -14.02
C ASP A 195 19.11 27.16 -13.28
N LEU A 196 18.68 27.23 -12.02
CA LEU A 196 18.33 26.07 -11.22
C LEU A 196 17.17 25.29 -11.86
N PHE A 197 16.09 25.97 -12.26
CA PHE A 197 14.94 25.33 -12.91
C PHE A 197 15.33 24.73 -14.29
N THR A 198 16.16 25.41 -15.04
CA THR A 198 16.66 24.93 -16.33
C THR A 198 17.49 23.63 -16.13
N ASN A 199 18.37 23.62 -15.12
CA ASN A 199 19.14 22.42 -14.79
C ASN A 199 18.28 21.28 -14.27
N ILE A 200 17.25 21.55 -13.43
CA ILE A 200 16.29 20.54 -13.00
C ILE A 200 15.59 19.93 -14.24
N GLY A 201 15.14 20.76 -15.18
CA GLY A 201 14.55 20.29 -16.42
C GLY A 201 15.51 19.41 -17.24
N ALA A 202 16.77 19.81 -17.39
CA ALA A 202 17.77 19.03 -18.10
C ALA A 202 18.08 17.68 -17.41
N VAL A 203 18.07 17.63 -16.09
CA VAL A 203 18.23 16.38 -15.30
C VAL A 203 17.03 15.47 -15.50
N VAL A 204 15.82 16.02 -15.45
CA VAL A 204 14.57 15.26 -15.62
C VAL A 204 14.43 14.72 -17.04
N ASP A 205 14.75 15.53 -18.03
CA ASP A 205 14.68 15.16 -19.45
C ASP A 205 15.81 14.22 -19.88
N PHE A 206 16.80 13.94 -19.01
CA PHE A 206 18.02 13.20 -19.36
C PHE A 206 18.67 13.73 -20.65
N ARG A 207 18.77 15.05 -20.79
CA ARG A 207 19.28 15.67 -22.02
C ARG A 207 20.71 15.22 -22.31
N PHE A 208 20.86 14.51 -23.42
CA PHE A 208 22.12 14.07 -23.97
C PHE A 208 22.72 15.19 -24.84
N ILE A 209 23.96 15.60 -24.54
CA ILE A 209 24.75 16.41 -25.45
C ILE A 209 25.77 15.48 -26.12
N PRO A 210 25.72 15.28 -27.45
CA PRO A 210 26.65 14.41 -28.14
C PRO A 210 28.09 14.83 -27.85
N GLY A 211 28.93 13.87 -27.49
CA GLY A 211 30.37 14.11 -27.22
C GLY A 211 30.76 14.34 -25.76
N ASP A 212 29.80 14.54 -24.84
CA ASP A 212 30.07 14.69 -23.40
C ASP A 212 29.55 13.48 -22.61
N TRP A 213 30.38 12.46 -22.48
CA TRP A 213 30.06 11.21 -21.77
C TRP A 213 30.08 11.34 -20.25
N ASP A 214 30.71 12.38 -19.70
CA ASP A 214 30.73 12.59 -18.24
C ASP A 214 29.38 13.01 -17.66
N ARG A 215 28.57 13.69 -18.47
CA ARG A 215 27.23 14.15 -18.01
C ARG A 215 26.26 13.01 -17.77
N PRO A 216 26.03 12.09 -18.74
CA PRO A 216 25.17 10.94 -18.50
C PRO A 216 25.69 10.06 -17.37
N ALA A 217 27.00 9.85 -17.24
CA ALA A 217 27.57 9.08 -16.14
C ALA A 217 27.17 9.67 -14.77
N ARG A 218 27.21 10.99 -14.62
CA ARG A 218 26.77 11.67 -13.38
C ARG A 218 25.28 11.51 -13.11
N LEU A 219 24.43 11.54 -14.14
CA LEU A 219 23.00 11.32 -14.01
C LEU A 219 22.68 9.86 -13.61
N PHE A 220 23.39 8.90 -14.18
CA PHE A 220 23.20 7.48 -13.84
C PHE A 220 23.52 7.14 -12.38
N LEU A 221 24.30 7.96 -11.66
CA LEU A 221 24.51 7.78 -10.22
C LEU A 221 23.23 7.87 -9.39
N VAL A 222 22.15 8.43 -9.92
CA VAL A 222 20.83 8.39 -9.25
C VAL A 222 20.28 6.97 -9.14
N LEU A 223 20.64 6.05 -10.04
CA LEU A 223 20.12 4.67 -10.03
C LEU A 223 20.50 3.89 -8.76
N PRO A 224 21.77 3.80 -8.33
CA PRO A 224 22.10 3.14 -7.07
C PRO A 224 21.49 3.83 -5.86
N ILE A 225 21.31 5.16 -5.89
CA ILE A 225 20.62 5.91 -4.84
C ILE A 225 19.12 5.53 -4.81
N ALA A 226 18.48 5.43 -5.97
CA ALA A 226 17.09 4.98 -6.08
C ALA A 226 16.91 3.55 -5.55
N VAL A 227 17.83 2.63 -5.87
CA VAL A 227 17.84 1.27 -5.32
C VAL A 227 17.94 1.30 -3.80
N LEU A 228 18.83 2.12 -3.24
CA LEU A 228 18.99 2.29 -1.80
C LEU A 228 17.72 2.86 -1.15
N LEU A 229 17.06 3.82 -1.79
CA LEU A 229 15.79 4.39 -1.32
C LEU A 229 14.66 3.35 -1.32
N ILE A 230 14.53 2.58 -2.39
CA ILE A 230 13.55 1.49 -2.49
C ILE A 230 13.82 0.43 -1.40
N TYR A 231 15.08 0.00 -1.27
CA TYR A 231 15.49 -0.90 -0.19
C TYR A 231 15.16 -0.31 1.17
N GLY A 232 15.52 0.95 1.42
CA GLY A 232 15.28 1.65 2.68
C GLY A 232 13.79 1.75 3.02
N ALA A 233 12.93 2.01 2.03
CA ALA A 233 11.48 2.05 2.20
C ALA A 233 10.90 0.67 2.58
N VAL A 234 11.31 -0.39 1.89
CA VAL A 234 10.92 -1.76 2.21
C VAL A 234 11.45 -2.16 3.59
N HIS A 235 12.72 -1.91 3.85
CA HIS A 235 13.37 -2.17 5.13
C HIS A 235 12.62 -1.48 6.28
N TYR A 236 12.34 -0.18 6.15
CA TYR A 236 11.57 0.57 7.14
C TYR A 236 10.19 -0.03 7.37
N ARG A 237 9.45 -0.32 6.29
CA ARG A 237 8.09 -0.87 6.37
C ARG A 237 8.01 -2.15 7.19
N PHE A 238 9.01 -3.03 7.11
CA PHE A 238 8.97 -4.34 7.75
C PHE A 238 9.73 -4.38 9.08
N VAL A 239 10.87 -3.73 9.17
CA VAL A 239 11.64 -3.67 10.43
C VAL A 239 10.90 -2.81 11.47
N SER A 240 10.17 -1.76 11.07
CA SER A 240 9.29 -1.03 11.99
C SER A 240 8.20 -1.94 12.58
N LYS A 241 7.60 -2.83 11.76
CA LYS A 241 6.64 -3.82 12.26
C LYS A 241 7.27 -4.79 13.26
N ARG A 242 8.51 -5.25 13.01
CA ARG A 242 9.27 -6.07 13.95
C ARG A 242 9.47 -5.36 15.28
N ILE A 243 9.98 -4.12 15.24
CA ILE A 243 10.23 -3.33 16.45
C ILE A 243 8.92 -3.10 17.22
N LEU A 244 7.85 -2.74 16.53
CA LEU A 244 6.53 -2.55 17.14
C LEU A 244 5.97 -3.85 17.71
N ALA A 245 6.11 -4.98 17.01
CA ALA A 245 5.66 -6.29 17.50
C ALA A 245 6.36 -6.68 18.80
N ASN A 246 7.68 -6.47 18.90
CA ASN A 246 8.46 -6.77 20.09
C ASN A 246 8.10 -5.91 21.33
N HIS A 247 7.32 -4.86 21.12
CA HIS A 247 6.81 -3.98 22.19
C HIS A 247 5.28 -4.07 22.33
N LYS A 248 4.67 -5.18 21.89
CA LYS A 248 3.25 -5.48 22.15
C LYS A 248 3.12 -6.46 23.29
N VAL A 249 2.32 -6.07 24.27
CA VAL A 249 2.08 -6.87 25.47
C VAL A 249 0.58 -7.05 25.67
N ALA A 250 0.15 -8.23 26.11
CA ALA A 250 -1.21 -8.53 26.49
C ALA A 250 -1.19 -9.42 27.74
N ASP A 251 -1.63 -8.91 28.89
CA ASP A 251 -1.68 -9.64 30.18
C ASP A 251 -0.40 -10.43 30.48
N GLY A 252 0.78 -9.79 30.36
CA GLY A 252 2.09 -10.39 30.62
C GLY A 252 2.65 -11.24 29.46
N VAL A 253 1.87 -11.51 28.43
CA VAL A 253 2.34 -12.18 27.20
C VAL A 253 2.94 -11.15 26.25
N ARG A 254 4.14 -11.42 25.76
CA ARG A 254 4.84 -10.55 24.79
C ARG A 254 4.90 -11.19 23.42
N LEU A 255 4.72 -10.35 22.42
CA LEU A 255 5.01 -10.72 21.04
C LEU A 255 6.51 -10.59 20.79
N SER A 256 7.12 -11.57 20.14
CA SER A 256 8.50 -11.50 19.64
C SER A 256 8.52 -11.73 18.15
N SER A 257 9.28 -10.93 17.43
CA SER A 257 9.44 -11.04 15.97
C SER A 257 10.90 -10.87 15.58
N GLU A 258 11.42 -11.83 14.81
CA GLU A 258 12.77 -11.82 14.26
C GLU A 258 12.79 -11.52 12.76
N LEU A 259 11.80 -10.77 12.29
CA LEU A 259 11.66 -10.42 10.88
C LEU A 259 12.92 -9.75 10.33
N ASN A 260 13.50 -10.30 9.26
CA ASN A 260 14.70 -9.76 8.62
C ASN A 260 14.34 -8.89 7.43
N GLY A 261 14.67 -7.58 7.52
CA GLY A 261 14.38 -6.61 6.47
C GLY A 261 15.09 -6.90 5.14
N LEU A 262 16.32 -7.41 5.18
CA LEU A 262 17.05 -7.78 3.95
C LEU A 262 16.38 -8.96 3.24
N ARG A 263 16.00 -10.01 4.00
CA ARG A 263 15.29 -11.17 3.43
C ARG A 263 13.96 -10.79 2.80
N VAL A 264 13.24 -9.88 3.43
CA VAL A 264 12.00 -9.33 2.87
C VAL A 264 12.27 -8.58 1.57
N SER A 265 13.31 -7.74 1.51
CA SER A 265 13.68 -7.01 0.30
C SER A 265 14.07 -7.95 -0.84
N VAL A 266 14.79 -9.04 -0.54
CA VAL A 266 15.13 -10.07 -1.51
C VAL A 266 13.86 -10.79 -2.02
N ILE A 267 12.91 -11.13 -1.14
CA ILE A 267 11.63 -11.72 -1.55
C ILE A 267 10.88 -10.78 -2.51
N TYR A 268 10.84 -9.49 -2.21
CA TYR A 268 10.22 -8.50 -3.11
C TYR A 268 10.97 -8.41 -4.45
N ALA A 269 12.29 -8.23 -4.43
CA ALA A 269 13.08 -8.08 -5.65
C ALA A 269 12.98 -9.31 -6.54
N VAL A 270 13.31 -10.49 -6.02
CA VAL A 270 13.30 -11.74 -6.77
C VAL A 270 11.88 -12.12 -7.18
N GLY A 271 10.92 -12.07 -6.24
CA GLY A 271 9.54 -12.44 -6.51
C GLY A 271 8.88 -11.53 -7.56
N THR A 272 9.14 -10.22 -7.50
CA THR A 272 8.61 -9.27 -8.48
C THR A 272 9.29 -9.47 -9.84
N THR A 273 10.61 -9.68 -9.89
CA THR A 273 11.33 -9.96 -11.15
C THR A 273 10.78 -11.22 -11.82
N ILE A 274 10.62 -12.32 -11.08
CA ILE A 274 10.04 -13.56 -11.61
C ILE A 274 8.62 -13.31 -12.13
N ALA A 275 7.80 -12.60 -11.35
CA ALA A 275 6.41 -12.30 -11.73
C ALA A 275 6.34 -11.46 -13.02
N TYR A 276 7.17 -10.43 -13.16
CA TYR A 276 7.24 -9.61 -14.39
C TYR A 276 7.80 -10.40 -15.57
N THR A 277 8.81 -11.25 -15.38
CA THR A 277 9.38 -12.08 -16.44
C THR A 277 8.31 -13.03 -17.00
N ILE A 278 7.58 -13.74 -16.14
CA ILE A 278 6.51 -14.62 -16.56
C ILE A 278 5.38 -13.85 -17.25
N LEU A 279 5.00 -12.69 -16.68
CA LEU A 279 3.98 -11.82 -17.26
C LEU A 279 4.40 -11.34 -18.66
N PHE A 280 5.63 -10.90 -18.81
CA PHE A 280 6.19 -10.47 -20.09
C PHE A 280 6.09 -11.56 -21.15
N PHE A 281 6.57 -12.76 -20.85
CA PHE A 281 6.44 -13.89 -21.78
C PHE A 281 4.99 -14.30 -22.05
N GLY A 282 4.12 -14.19 -21.04
CA GLY A 282 2.68 -14.41 -21.23
C GLY A 282 2.04 -13.39 -22.17
N VAL A 283 2.39 -12.12 -22.06
CA VAL A 283 1.91 -11.06 -22.97
C VAL A 283 2.48 -11.27 -24.37
N VAL A 284 3.78 -11.59 -24.50
CA VAL A 284 4.39 -11.90 -25.80
C VAL A 284 3.68 -13.09 -26.47
N ALA A 285 3.39 -14.16 -25.71
CA ALA A 285 2.66 -15.29 -26.23
C ALA A 285 1.24 -14.93 -26.71
N LEU A 286 0.54 -14.05 -25.98
CA LEU A 286 -0.77 -13.54 -26.41
C LEU A 286 -0.67 -12.70 -27.69
N ILE A 287 0.37 -11.86 -27.81
CA ILE A 287 0.62 -11.08 -29.04
C ILE A 287 0.93 -12.00 -30.21
N LEU A 288 1.80 -13.00 -30.03
CA LEU A 288 2.14 -13.98 -31.08
C LEU A 288 0.91 -14.81 -31.50
N LEU A 289 0.04 -15.18 -30.55
CA LEU A 289 -1.22 -15.85 -30.84
C LEU A 289 -2.15 -14.96 -31.67
N ALA A 290 -2.27 -13.68 -31.30
CA ALA A 290 -3.07 -12.71 -32.04
C ALA A 290 -2.52 -12.50 -33.46
N LEU A 291 -1.18 -12.36 -33.62
CA LEU A 291 -0.50 -12.30 -34.92
C LEU A 291 -0.75 -13.55 -35.78
N GLY A 292 -0.73 -14.73 -35.18
CA GLY A 292 -1.01 -15.99 -35.87
C GLY A 292 -2.46 -16.12 -36.33
N LEU A 293 -3.41 -15.55 -35.59
CA LEU A 293 -4.84 -15.60 -35.91
C LEU A 293 -5.28 -14.50 -36.89
N LEU A 294 -4.74 -13.29 -36.78
CA LEU A 294 -5.13 -12.11 -37.56
C LEU A 294 -4.24 -11.89 -38.79
N GLY A 295 -3.08 -12.50 -38.84
CA GLY A 295 -2.04 -12.29 -39.84
C GLY A 295 -1.13 -11.07 -39.52
N PRO A 296 0.12 -11.09 -40.00
CA PRO A 296 1.08 -10.01 -39.76
C PRO A 296 0.69 -8.67 -40.41
N ASP A 297 0.00 -8.73 -41.57
CA ASP A 297 -0.40 -7.55 -42.34
C ASP A 297 -1.43 -6.70 -41.57
N ALA A 298 -2.38 -7.33 -40.88
CA ALA A 298 -3.37 -6.63 -40.05
C ALA A 298 -2.73 -5.82 -38.92
N PHE A 299 -1.60 -6.30 -38.38
CA PHE A 299 -0.86 -5.59 -37.34
C PHE A 299 -0.02 -4.42 -37.86
N LEU A 300 0.59 -4.60 -39.01
CA LEU A 300 1.36 -3.53 -39.68
C LEU A 300 0.45 -2.39 -40.16
N GLU A 301 -0.70 -2.72 -40.73
CA GLU A 301 -1.71 -1.75 -41.17
C GLU A 301 -2.31 -0.95 -39.99
N ALA A 302 -2.52 -1.60 -38.82
CA ALA A 302 -2.95 -0.93 -37.60
C ALA A 302 -1.91 0.05 -37.07
N GLN A 303 -0.62 -0.30 -37.16
CA GLN A 303 0.47 0.55 -36.69
C GLN A 303 0.66 1.79 -37.59
N ILE A 304 0.33 1.69 -38.86
CA ILE A 304 0.35 2.77 -39.84
C ILE A 304 -0.95 3.60 -39.79
N GLY A 305 -1.96 3.16 -39.03
CA GLY A 305 -3.26 3.82 -38.91
C GLY A 305 -4.17 3.66 -40.12
N THR A 306 -3.87 2.70 -41.01
CA THR A 306 -4.61 2.47 -42.28
C THR A 306 -5.69 1.41 -42.14
N ALA A 307 -5.62 0.54 -41.12
CA ALA A 307 -6.66 -0.44 -40.84
C ALA A 307 -6.86 -0.67 -39.34
N ASP A 308 -8.07 -1.02 -38.95
CA ASP A 308 -8.38 -1.56 -37.63
C ASP A 308 -8.29 -3.09 -37.69
N PRO A 309 -7.29 -3.71 -37.06
CA PRO A 309 -7.11 -5.18 -37.13
C PRO A 309 -8.29 -5.96 -36.54
N LEU A 310 -9.10 -5.30 -35.73
CA LEU A 310 -10.32 -5.85 -35.18
C LEU A 310 -11.59 -5.41 -35.93
N GLY A 311 -11.43 -4.56 -36.96
CA GLY A 311 -12.55 -3.99 -37.73
C GLY A 311 -13.33 -5.01 -38.54
N ALA A 312 -12.70 -6.15 -38.86
CA ALA A 312 -13.37 -7.29 -39.50
C ALA A 312 -14.32 -8.03 -38.54
N LEU A 313 -14.18 -7.82 -37.22
CA LEU A 313 -15.02 -8.44 -36.21
C LEU A 313 -16.18 -7.51 -35.80
N PRO A 314 -17.34 -8.07 -35.43
CA PRO A 314 -18.38 -7.27 -34.80
C PRO A 314 -17.86 -6.49 -33.62
N ARG A 315 -18.19 -5.22 -33.49
CA ARG A 315 -17.68 -4.30 -32.46
C ARG A 315 -17.79 -4.83 -31.03
N TRP A 316 -18.89 -5.54 -30.72
CA TRP A 316 -19.07 -6.17 -29.40
C TRP A 316 -18.04 -7.29 -29.14
N LEU A 317 -17.64 -8.03 -30.20
CA LEU A 317 -16.66 -9.11 -30.08
C LEU A 317 -15.25 -8.52 -29.91
N SER A 318 -14.89 -7.47 -30.64
CA SER A 318 -13.61 -6.77 -30.51
C SER A 318 -13.44 -6.21 -29.10
N VAL A 319 -14.45 -5.49 -28.59
CA VAL A 319 -14.46 -4.97 -27.22
C VAL A 319 -14.39 -6.09 -26.18
N GLY A 320 -15.12 -7.21 -26.43
CA GLY A 320 -15.08 -8.38 -25.55
C GLY A 320 -13.70 -9.04 -25.49
N LEU A 321 -13.02 -9.21 -26.63
CA LEU A 321 -11.67 -9.76 -26.70
C LEU A 321 -10.63 -8.87 -26.03
N LEU A 322 -10.67 -7.56 -26.26
CA LEU A 322 -9.79 -6.60 -25.58
C LEU A 322 -10.03 -6.60 -24.08
N GLY A 323 -11.30 -6.58 -23.65
CA GLY A 323 -11.66 -6.68 -22.24
C GLY A 323 -11.18 -7.98 -21.60
N PHE A 324 -11.32 -9.11 -22.30
CA PHE A 324 -10.81 -10.41 -21.83
C PHE A 324 -9.29 -10.42 -21.74
N ALA A 325 -8.58 -9.94 -22.74
CA ALA A 325 -7.11 -9.84 -22.72
C ALA A 325 -6.62 -8.98 -21.56
N TYR A 326 -7.21 -7.80 -21.38
CA TYR A 326 -6.91 -6.90 -20.26
C TYR A 326 -7.14 -7.57 -18.90
N LEU A 327 -8.31 -8.17 -18.70
CA LEU A 327 -8.63 -8.89 -17.46
C LEU A 327 -7.67 -10.07 -17.22
N SER A 328 -7.29 -10.81 -18.28
CA SER A 328 -6.36 -11.92 -18.18
C SER A 328 -4.98 -11.48 -17.69
N VAL A 329 -4.45 -10.35 -18.19
CA VAL A 329 -3.19 -9.76 -17.72
C VAL A 329 -3.28 -9.40 -16.24
N PHE A 330 -4.36 -8.75 -15.81
CA PHE A 330 -4.57 -8.40 -14.41
C PHE A 330 -4.71 -9.61 -13.49
N LEU A 331 -5.47 -10.63 -13.93
CA LEU A 331 -5.63 -11.87 -13.17
C LEU A 331 -4.30 -12.61 -13.05
N LEU A 332 -3.57 -12.74 -14.15
CA LEU A 332 -2.25 -13.37 -14.18
C LEU A 332 -1.28 -12.62 -13.24
N TRP A 333 -1.19 -11.28 -13.35
CA TRP A 333 -0.40 -10.46 -12.43
C TRP A 333 -0.79 -10.71 -10.97
N SER A 334 -2.08 -10.70 -10.66
CA SER A 334 -2.58 -10.93 -9.30
C SER A 334 -2.16 -12.29 -8.75
N VAL A 335 -2.23 -13.34 -9.57
CA VAL A 335 -1.82 -14.70 -9.19
C VAL A 335 -0.31 -14.78 -9.00
N LEU A 336 0.48 -14.29 -9.96
CA LEU A 336 1.94 -14.29 -9.90
C LEU A 336 2.46 -13.54 -8.67
N HIS A 337 1.95 -12.34 -8.44
CA HIS A 337 2.32 -11.55 -7.26
C HIS A 337 1.92 -12.27 -5.96
N GLN A 338 0.78 -12.96 -5.93
CA GLN A 338 0.35 -13.73 -4.76
C GLN A 338 1.31 -14.89 -4.48
N VAL A 339 1.73 -15.60 -5.52
CA VAL A 339 2.59 -16.81 -5.41
C VAL A 339 4.03 -16.44 -5.08
N PHE A 340 4.63 -15.50 -5.82
CA PHE A 340 6.07 -15.21 -5.72
C PHE A 340 6.43 -14.13 -4.71
N VAL A 341 5.50 -13.25 -4.33
CA VAL A 341 5.77 -12.18 -3.36
C VAL A 341 4.99 -12.39 -2.06
N THR A 342 3.65 -12.46 -2.15
CA THR A 342 2.82 -12.44 -0.94
C THR A 342 2.98 -13.71 -0.11
N PHE A 343 2.97 -14.87 -0.73
CA PHE A 343 3.08 -16.16 -0.03
C PHE A 343 4.44 -16.34 0.69
N PRO A 344 5.62 -16.15 0.04
CA PRO A 344 6.91 -16.24 0.73
C PRO A 344 7.06 -15.22 1.85
N LEU A 345 6.51 -14.01 1.66
CA LEU A 345 6.50 -12.95 2.67
C LEU A 345 5.68 -13.36 3.90
N MET A 346 4.45 -13.84 3.69
CA MET A 346 3.58 -14.29 4.79
C MET A 346 4.19 -15.48 5.54
N ARG A 347 4.81 -16.43 4.81
CA ARG A 347 5.54 -17.54 5.42
C ARG A 347 6.68 -17.03 6.29
N HIS A 348 7.49 -16.08 5.79
CA HIS A 348 8.59 -15.52 6.57
C HIS A 348 8.09 -14.78 7.81
N MET A 349 7.00 -14.00 7.69
CA MET A 349 6.38 -13.32 8.82
C MET A 349 5.85 -14.32 9.87
N ALA A 350 5.20 -15.40 9.43
CA ALA A 350 4.63 -16.40 10.33
C ALA A 350 5.72 -17.19 11.12
N ILE A 351 6.80 -17.58 10.43
CA ILE A 351 7.91 -18.34 11.06
C ILE A 351 8.70 -17.47 12.05
N THR A 352 8.83 -16.17 11.78
CA THR A 352 9.61 -15.25 12.63
C THR A 352 8.80 -14.64 13.77
N LEU A 353 7.51 -14.94 13.88
CA LEU A 353 6.63 -14.44 14.94
C LEU A 353 6.47 -15.50 16.03
N ALA A 354 6.82 -15.16 17.27
CA ALA A 354 6.68 -16.02 18.43
C ALA A 354 5.94 -15.30 19.56
N LEU A 355 5.34 -16.09 20.45
CA LEU A 355 4.75 -15.62 21.70
C LEU A 355 5.68 -16.01 22.84
N VAL A 356 6.02 -15.06 23.67
CA VAL A 356 6.84 -15.27 24.86
C VAL A 356 5.94 -15.19 26.11
N ASN A 357 6.15 -16.09 27.07
CA ASN A 357 5.38 -16.17 28.29
C ASN A 357 3.88 -16.51 28.07
N VAL A 358 3.63 -17.61 27.36
CA VAL A 358 2.29 -18.06 26.94
C VAL A 358 1.38 -18.43 28.12
N ALA A 359 1.95 -18.63 29.31
CA ALA A 359 1.20 -19.02 30.54
C ALA A 359 0.06 -18.01 30.87
N GLY A 360 0.28 -16.71 30.65
CA GLY A 360 -0.76 -15.69 30.87
C GLY A 360 -2.01 -15.87 30.02
N LEU A 361 -1.91 -16.55 28.86
CA LEU A 361 -3.06 -16.80 27.98
C LEU A 361 -4.02 -17.89 28.52
N ALA A 362 -3.60 -18.67 29.50
CA ALA A 362 -4.49 -19.69 30.10
C ALA A 362 -5.67 -19.06 30.87
N GLN A 363 -5.51 -17.82 31.31
CA GLN A 363 -6.55 -17.07 32.06
C GLN A 363 -7.45 -16.24 31.15
N VAL A 364 -7.16 -16.16 29.85
CA VAL A 364 -7.96 -15.38 28.92
C VAL A 364 -9.24 -16.12 28.58
N SER A 365 -10.36 -15.53 28.92
CA SER A 365 -11.71 -16.05 28.63
C SER A 365 -12.36 -15.25 27.51
N GLN A 366 -13.34 -15.87 26.83
CA GLN A 366 -14.20 -15.17 25.91
C GLN A 366 -15.10 -14.18 26.68
N ARG A 367 -15.27 -12.96 26.20
CA ARG A 367 -16.25 -12.03 26.76
C ARG A 367 -17.66 -12.60 26.66
N ALA A 368 -18.47 -12.44 27.72
CA ALA A 368 -19.84 -12.96 27.79
C ALA A 368 -20.76 -12.36 26.73
N ARG A 369 -20.51 -11.11 26.32
CA ARG A 369 -21.17 -10.44 25.21
C ARG A 369 -20.12 -9.93 24.25
N ASP A 370 -20.18 -10.40 23.02
CA ASP A 370 -19.25 -9.96 21.97
C ASP A 370 -19.84 -8.72 21.28
N GLU A 371 -19.71 -7.57 21.97
CA GLU A 371 -20.13 -6.26 21.43
C GLU A 371 -19.52 -5.95 20.06
N PHE A 372 -18.43 -6.66 19.68
CA PHE A 372 -17.75 -6.51 18.42
C PHE A 372 -18.19 -7.49 17.33
N ALA A 373 -18.96 -8.53 17.70
CA ALA A 373 -19.52 -9.46 16.72
C ALA A 373 -20.83 -8.93 16.10
N GLU A 374 -21.57 -8.13 16.86
CA GLU A 374 -22.78 -7.45 16.38
C GLU A 374 -22.46 -6.25 15.46
N ALA A 375 -21.17 -5.94 15.32
CA ALA A 375 -20.60 -4.90 14.48
C ALA A 375 -20.82 -5.11 12.96
N GLU A 376 -21.95 -5.66 12.54
CA GLU A 376 -22.05 -6.24 11.21
C GLU A 376 -23.28 -5.83 10.42
N GLY A 377 -24.05 -4.92 10.96
CA GLY A 377 -25.21 -4.39 10.28
C GLY A 377 -24.96 -3.08 9.54
N PHE A 378 -25.93 -2.70 8.72
CA PHE A 378 -25.98 -1.42 8.00
C PHE A 378 -25.80 -0.19 8.92
N ALA A 379 -26.35 -0.24 10.14
CA ALA A 379 -26.23 0.82 11.13
C ALA A 379 -24.79 1.07 11.57
N GLU A 380 -23.96 0.02 11.60
CA GLU A 380 -22.55 0.12 11.93
C GLU A 380 -21.67 0.50 10.73
N ALA A 381 -22.10 0.20 9.50
CA ALA A 381 -21.47 0.74 8.31
C ALA A 381 -21.45 2.27 8.34
N LEU A 382 -22.46 2.89 8.95
CA LEU A 382 -22.60 4.34 9.06
C LEU A 382 -22.09 4.92 10.38
N ASP A 383 -21.72 4.05 11.37
CA ASP A 383 -21.27 4.47 12.72
C ASP A 383 -22.26 5.45 13.41
N LEU A 384 -23.57 5.22 13.17
CA LEU A 384 -24.64 6.11 13.63
C LEU A 384 -25.07 5.83 15.10
N GLY A 385 -24.35 4.99 15.82
CA GLY A 385 -24.71 4.50 17.15
C GLY A 385 -23.65 4.63 18.23
N ALA A 386 -22.66 5.54 18.10
CA ALA A 386 -21.67 5.80 19.15
C ALA A 386 -21.58 7.27 19.50
#